data_297297d37b66f2efc344f7c3198e00ec
#
_entry.id   297297d37b66f2efc344f7c3198e00ec
#
_cell.length_a   1.000
_cell.length_b   1.000
_cell.length_c   1.000
_cell.angle_alpha   90.00
_cell.angle_beta   90.00
_cell.angle_gamma   90.00
#
_symmetry.space_group_name_H-M   'P 1'
#
loop_
_entity.id
_entity.type
_entity.pdbx_description
1 polymer ?
#
loop_
_entity_poly.entity_id
_entity_poly.type
_entity_poly.pdbx_seq_one_letter_code
_entity_poly.pdbx_strand_id
1 'polypeptide(L)'
;MIRITYVTITYNAAKVLQRTLDSVLEQDYPNIEHLIIDGASTDDTLKIVDDYIAHSNAAENGHQIQVSSEPDKGIYDAMNKGLRSMTGDYVCFLNAGDFLPASDTASKIAEAVNVQCSSTSEAAEPSAMLNVQCPAVLYGDTDIVDGEGRFLHHRRLAPPEDLTWKSFRQGMLVCHQAFYARTDFAIATPYDMQYRYSADVDWCIRVMKAAAKENVPMLNLHMVVANYTQEGQTTLHHRESLWERYRVMERHYGRVQTFLLHCWFAVRSLLKH
;
A
#
# COMPACT_ATOMS: atom_id res chain seq x y z
N MET A 1 -20.79 -5.60 0.81
CA MET A 1 -19.77 -5.06 1.74
C MET A 1 -18.43 -5.55 1.24
N ILE A 2 -17.50 -4.64 0.88
CA ILE A 2 -16.17 -5.01 0.36
C ILE A 2 -15.32 -5.66 1.45
N ARG A 3 -14.38 -6.54 1.05
CA ARG A 3 -13.32 -7.05 1.92
C ARG A 3 -12.02 -6.33 1.65
N ILE A 4 -11.37 -5.82 2.69
CA ILE A 4 -10.06 -5.17 2.61
C ILE A 4 -9.01 -6.15 3.10
N THR A 5 -8.00 -6.44 2.27
CA THR A 5 -6.83 -7.21 2.65
C THR A 5 -5.69 -6.29 3.02
N TYR A 6 -5.22 -6.36 4.26
CA TYR A 6 -3.93 -5.82 4.66
C TYR A 6 -2.87 -6.91 4.55
N VAL A 7 -1.73 -6.61 3.94
CA VAL A 7 -0.60 -7.53 3.85
C VAL A 7 0.56 -6.92 4.62
N THR A 8 0.95 -7.56 5.72
CA THR A 8 2.10 -7.15 6.53
C THR A 8 3.27 -8.09 6.27
N ILE A 9 4.36 -7.51 5.73
CA ILE A 9 5.60 -8.23 5.50
C ILE A 9 6.49 -8.09 6.72
N THR A 10 7.02 -9.20 7.23
CA THR A 10 7.89 -9.21 8.41
C THR A 10 9.16 -10.02 8.19
N TYR A 11 10.27 -9.56 8.76
CA TYR A 11 11.50 -10.32 8.94
C TYR A 11 12.30 -9.71 10.08
N ASN A 12 12.41 -10.45 11.21
CA ASN A 12 13.05 -9.99 12.45
C ASN A 12 12.53 -8.59 12.86
N ALA A 13 11.21 -8.45 12.92
CA ALA A 13 10.51 -7.18 13.11
C ALA A 13 9.90 -7.01 14.52
N ALA A 14 10.33 -7.82 15.51
CA ALA A 14 9.75 -7.84 16.86
C ALA A 14 9.66 -6.46 17.53
N LYS A 15 10.60 -5.55 17.23
CA LYS A 15 10.64 -4.21 17.83
C LYS A 15 9.56 -3.25 17.33
N VAL A 16 9.05 -3.47 16.12
CA VAL A 16 8.17 -2.51 15.44
C VAL A 16 6.82 -3.09 15.05
N LEU A 17 6.68 -4.42 15.03
CA LEU A 17 5.51 -5.11 14.50
C LEU A 17 4.24 -4.87 15.33
N GLN A 18 4.36 -4.83 16.66
CA GLN A 18 3.20 -4.78 17.57
C GLN A 18 2.22 -3.65 17.18
N ARG A 19 2.73 -2.43 16.95
CA ARG A 19 1.90 -1.28 16.58
C ARG A 19 1.14 -1.48 15.28
N THR A 20 1.78 -2.12 14.30
CA THR A 20 1.12 -2.45 13.02
C THR A 20 -0.07 -3.37 13.26
N LEU A 21 0.14 -4.44 14.03
CA LEU A 21 -0.89 -5.43 14.34
C LEU A 21 -2.02 -4.83 15.16
N ASP A 22 -1.71 -4.04 16.20
CA ASP A 22 -2.70 -3.36 17.04
C ASP A 22 -3.57 -2.43 16.21
N SER A 23 -3.00 -1.67 15.29
CA SER A 23 -3.74 -0.75 14.44
C SER A 23 -4.76 -1.44 13.51
N VAL A 24 -4.49 -2.68 13.11
CA VAL A 24 -5.45 -3.51 12.35
C VAL A 24 -6.46 -4.16 13.28
N LEU A 25 -6.03 -4.63 14.46
CA LEU A 25 -6.91 -5.23 15.47
C LEU A 25 -8.03 -4.29 15.91
N GLU A 26 -7.68 -3.01 16.09
CA GLU A 26 -8.55 -1.95 16.58
C GLU A 26 -9.55 -1.42 15.54
N GLN A 27 -9.47 -1.89 14.26
CA GLN A 27 -10.42 -1.45 13.25
C GLN A 27 -11.84 -1.91 13.57
N ASP A 28 -12.80 -0.99 13.46
CA ASP A 28 -14.22 -1.21 13.69
C ASP A 28 -14.94 -1.90 12.51
N TYR A 29 -14.23 -2.12 11.39
CA TYR A 29 -14.74 -2.75 10.18
C TYR A 29 -14.54 -4.27 10.22
N PRO A 30 -15.60 -5.09 10.22
CA PRO A 30 -15.46 -6.52 10.47
C PRO A 30 -14.95 -7.32 9.25
N ASN A 31 -15.04 -6.79 8.02
CA ASN A 31 -14.67 -7.54 6.82
C ASN A 31 -13.22 -7.27 6.39
N ILE A 32 -12.29 -7.53 7.31
CA ILE A 32 -10.84 -7.41 7.10
C ILE A 32 -10.23 -8.80 6.95
N GLU A 33 -9.37 -8.96 5.96
CA GLU A 33 -8.39 -10.03 5.85
C GLU A 33 -7.02 -9.47 6.16
N HIS A 34 -6.29 -10.06 7.12
CA HIS A 34 -4.92 -9.67 7.43
C HIS A 34 -3.97 -10.81 7.16
N LEU A 35 -3.13 -10.66 6.14
CA LEU A 35 -2.11 -11.62 5.76
C LEU A 35 -0.77 -11.17 6.34
N ILE A 36 -0.17 -12.03 7.17
CA ILE A 36 1.17 -11.81 7.71
C ILE A 36 2.12 -12.75 6.99
N ILE A 37 3.04 -12.16 6.21
CA ILE A 37 4.03 -12.91 5.43
C ILE A 37 5.39 -12.70 6.07
N ASP A 38 5.84 -13.72 6.77
CA ASP A 38 7.09 -13.72 7.52
C ASP A 38 8.21 -14.42 6.73
N GLY A 39 9.37 -13.78 6.66
CA GLY A 39 10.56 -14.27 5.96
C GLY A 39 11.40 -15.28 6.75
N ALA A 40 10.78 -16.13 7.58
CA ALA A 40 11.42 -17.05 8.52
C ALA A 40 12.21 -16.32 9.61
N SER A 41 11.54 -15.43 10.34
CA SER A 41 12.11 -14.71 11.49
C SER A 41 12.66 -15.63 12.56
N THR A 42 13.72 -15.19 13.22
CA THR A 42 14.41 -15.92 14.29
C THR A 42 14.37 -15.19 15.65
N ASP A 43 13.78 -14.01 15.69
CA ASP A 43 13.49 -13.24 16.89
C ASP A 43 12.06 -13.50 17.41
N ASP A 44 11.56 -12.67 18.31
CA ASP A 44 10.22 -12.82 18.90
C ASP A 44 9.07 -12.42 17.93
N THR A 45 9.34 -12.16 16.64
CA THR A 45 8.32 -11.75 15.65
C THR A 45 7.12 -12.68 15.62
N LEU A 46 7.35 -14.01 15.49
CA LEU A 46 6.26 -14.98 15.38
C LEU A 46 5.47 -15.11 16.69
N LYS A 47 6.11 -14.95 17.85
CA LYS A 47 5.41 -14.93 19.14
C LYS A 47 4.44 -13.75 19.23
N ILE A 48 4.85 -12.57 18.78
CA ILE A 48 3.99 -11.37 18.72
C ILE A 48 2.79 -11.61 17.79
N VAL A 49 3.00 -12.32 16.68
CA VAL A 49 1.93 -12.69 15.75
C VAL A 49 0.95 -13.68 16.39
N ASP A 50 1.44 -14.69 17.13
CA ASP A 50 0.58 -15.66 17.84
C ASP A 50 -0.29 -14.97 18.90
N ASP A 51 0.31 -14.03 19.68
CA ASP A 51 -0.43 -13.21 20.66
C ASP A 51 -1.51 -12.35 19.98
N TYR A 52 -1.19 -11.75 18.84
CA TYR A 52 -2.15 -10.96 18.03
C TYR A 52 -3.34 -11.81 17.56
N ILE A 53 -3.11 -13.03 17.04
CA ILE A 53 -4.16 -13.95 16.62
C ILE A 53 -5.06 -14.30 17.81
N ALA A 54 -4.47 -14.58 18.97
CA ALA A 54 -5.23 -14.90 20.18
C ALA A 54 -6.13 -13.72 20.61
N HIS A 55 -5.62 -12.49 20.56
CA HIS A 55 -6.39 -11.28 20.90
C HIS A 55 -7.51 -11.03 19.88
N SER A 56 -7.26 -11.19 18.58
CA SER A 56 -8.30 -11.03 17.55
C SER A 56 -9.43 -12.03 17.70
N ASN A 57 -9.10 -13.30 17.97
CA ASN A 57 -10.09 -14.35 18.22
C ASN A 57 -10.92 -14.07 19.47
N ALA A 58 -10.30 -13.55 20.53
CA ALA A 58 -11.01 -13.19 21.77
C ALA A 58 -11.91 -11.93 21.62
N ALA A 59 -11.54 -11.02 20.72
CA ALA A 59 -12.32 -9.81 20.44
C ALA A 59 -13.55 -10.08 19.55
N GLU A 60 -13.64 -11.24 18.90
CA GLU A 60 -14.73 -11.60 17.96
C GLU A 60 -15.01 -10.51 16.91
N ASN A 61 -13.96 -9.79 16.49
CA ASN A 61 -14.06 -8.60 15.62
C ASN A 61 -14.38 -8.92 14.15
N GLY A 62 -14.45 -10.21 13.77
CA GLY A 62 -14.75 -10.66 12.41
C GLY A 62 -13.56 -10.70 11.47
N HIS A 63 -12.36 -10.27 11.92
CA HIS A 63 -11.17 -10.27 11.09
C HIS A 63 -10.68 -11.69 10.79
N GLN A 64 -10.22 -11.91 9.56
CA GLN A 64 -9.61 -13.17 9.14
C GLN A 64 -8.10 -12.99 9.06
N ILE A 65 -7.36 -13.67 9.95
CA ILE A 65 -5.91 -13.58 10.01
C ILE A 65 -5.29 -14.84 9.45
N GLN A 66 -4.35 -14.70 8.54
CA GLN A 66 -3.55 -15.79 7.98
C GLN A 66 -2.07 -15.48 8.11
N VAL A 67 -1.28 -16.46 8.47
CA VAL A 67 0.17 -16.33 8.65
C VAL A 67 0.88 -17.35 7.77
N SER A 68 1.91 -16.90 7.06
CA SER A 68 2.85 -17.78 6.35
C SER A 68 4.26 -17.36 6.75
N SER A 69 5.03 -18.32 7.30
CA SER A 69 6.43 -18.11 7.67
C SER A 69 7.31 -19.07 6.89
N GLU A 70 8.05 -18.52 5.93
CA GLU A 70 9.02 -19.26 5.11
C GLU A 70 10.06 -18.32 4.52
N PRO A 71 11.28 -18.78 4.23
CA PRO A 71 12.31 -17.94 3.62
C PRO A 71 11.81 -17.27 2.34
N ASP A 72 12.21 -16.03 2.15
CA ASP A 72 11.93 -15.24 0.95
C ASP A 72 13.23 -14.72 0.30
N LYS A 73 13.09 -14.15 -0.91
CA LYS A 73 14.18 -13.51 -1.66
C LYS A 73 14.19 -11.99 -1.50
N GLY A 74 13.63 -11.49 -0.41
CA GLY A 74 13.48 -10.08 -0.08
C GLY A 74 12.02 -9.61 -0.07
N ILE A 75 11.81 -8.37 0.34
CA ILE A 75 10.50 -7.78 0.62
C ILE A 75 9.48 -7.96 -0.53
N TYR A 76 9.90 -7.82 -1.78
CA TYR A 76 8.98 -7.93 -2.93
C TYR A 76 8.60 -9.37 -3.28
N ASP A 77 9.43 -10.35 -2.90
CA ASP A 77 9.03 -11.76 -2.97
C ASP A 77 7.94 -12.07 -1.93
N ALA A 78 8.13 -11.57 -0.71
CA ALA A 78 7.12 -11.66 0.35
C ALA A 78 5.80 -10.95 -0.06
N MET A 79 5.88 -9.74 -0.64
CA MET A 79 4.71 -9.05 -1.19
C MET A 79 4.01 -9.87 -2.28
N ASN A 80 4.77 -10.51 -3.18
CA ASN A 80 4.20 -11.39 -4.20
C ASN A 80 3.55 -12.64 -3.60
N LYS A 81 4.05 -13.18 -2.48
CA LYS A 81 3.37 -14.25 -1.74
C LYS A 81 2.02 -13.74 -1.21
N GLY A 82 1.97 -12.55 -0.62
CA GLY A 82 0.74 -11.90 -0.18
C GLY A 82 -0.27 -11.75 -1.32
N LEU A 83 0.15 -11.25 -2.50
CA LEU A 83 -0.72 -11.14 -3.67
C LEU A 83 -1.34 -12.47 -4.11
N ARG A 84 -0.62 -13.58 -3.96
CA ARG A 84 -1.15 -14.92 -4.32
C ARG A 84 -2.11 -15.50 -3.29
N SER A 85 -2.04 -15.04 -2.05
CA SER A 85 -2.82 -15.60 -0.93
C SER A 85 -4.06 -14.78 -0.59
N MET A 86 -4.12 -13.50 -1.03
CA MET A 86 -5.23 -12.61 -0.70
C MET A 86 -6.55 -13.03 -1.35
N THR A 87 -7.64 -12.76 -0.65
CA THR A 87 -9.01 -13.07 -1.11
C THR A 87 -9.95 -11.86 -1.06
N GLY A 88 -9.49 -10.71 -0.55
CA GLY A 88 -10.30 -9.49 -0.46
C GLY A 88 -10.50 -8.78 -1.80
N ASP A 89 -11.34 -7.77 -1.80
CA ASP A 89 -11.64 -6.95 -2.99
C ASP A 89 -10.54 -5.91 -3.27
N TYR A 90 -9.91 -5.41 -2.21
CA TYR A 90 -8.80 -4.45 -2.27
C TYR A 90 -7.65 -4.89 -1.38
N VAL A 91 -6.43 -4.66 -1.84
CA VAL A 91 -5.20 -4.95 -1.08
C VAL A 91 -4.41 -3.69 -0.78
N CYS A 92 -3.94 -3.58 0.45
CA CYS A 92 -2.98 -2.60 0.91
C CYS A 92 -1.79 -3.30 1.57
N PHE A 93 -0.58 -2.86 1.23
CA PHE A 93 0.65 -3.34 1.88
C PHE A 93 1.00 -2.43 3.05
N LEU A 94 0.71 -2.89 4.26
CA LEU A 94 1.03 -2.23 5.51
C LEU A 94 2.24 -2.91 6.16
N ASN A 95 3.44 -2.43 5.86
CA ASN A 95 4.66 -3.08 6.33
C ASN A 95 4.84 -2.96 7.85
N ALA A 96 5.60 -3.88 8.45
CA ALA A 96 5.93 -3.82 9.87
C ALA A 96 6.57 -2.48 10.25
N GLY A 97 5.98 -1.80 11.23
CA GLY A 97 6.34 -0.45 11.67
C GLY A 97 5.40 0.65 11.16
N ASP A 98 4.72 0.46 10.03
CA ASP A 98 3.68 1.36 9.55
C ASP A 98 2.32 0.96 10.16
N PHE A 99 1.38 1.89 10.28
CA PHE A 99 0.11 1.59 10.95
C PHE A 99 -1.05 2.48 10.46
N LEU A 100 -2.27 2.01 10.69
CA LEU A 100 -3.49 2.75 10.36
C LEU A 100 -3.69 3.92 11.34
N PRO A 101 -4.12 5.11 10.87
CA PRO A 101 -4.17 6.32 11.72
C PRO A 101 -5.29 6.33 12.75
N ALA A 102 -6.40 5.61 12.52
CA ALA A 102 -7.57 5.59 13.39
C ALA A 102 -8.31 4.26 13.29
N SER A 103 -9.10 3.93 14.30
CA SER A 103 -9.90 2.70 14.35
C SER A 103 -11.04 2.65 13.33
N ASP A 104 -11.46 3.78 12.78
CA ASP A 104 -12.50 3.90 11.76
C ASP A 104 -11.94 4.08 10.33
N THR A 105 -10.62 3.86 10.14
CA THR A 105 -9.99 4.03 8.81
C THR A 105 -10.56 3.07 7.79
N ALA A 106 -10.68 1.78 8.15
CA ALA A 106 -11.18 0.76 7.22
C ALA A 106 -12.68 0.94 6.90
N SER A 107 -13.50 1.31 7.87
CA SER A 107 -14.94 1.58 7.65
C SER A 107 -15.16 2.79 6.75
N LYS A 108 -14.39 3.87 6.91
CA LYS A 108 -14.44 5.05 6.02
C LYS A 108 -14.03 4.72 4.58
N ILE A 109 -12.99 3.89 4.41
CA ILE A 109 -12.57 3.40 3.08
C ILE A 109 -13.72 2.59 2.45
N ALA A 110 -14.31 1.65 3.19
CA ALA A 110 -15.39 0.83 2.71
C ALA A 110 -16.65 1.66 2.35
N GLU A 111 -16.97 2.67 3.15
CA GLU A 111 -18.07 3.59 2.89
C GLU A 111 -17.84 4.37 1.58
N ALA A 112 -16.65 4.95 1.39
CA ALA A 112 -16.31 5.69 0.18
C ALA A 112 -16.45 4.83 -1.08
N VAL A 113 -16.01 3.57 -1.03
CA VAL A 113 -16.18 2.62 -2.15
C VAL A 113 -17.65 2.31 -2.40
N ASN A 114 -18.44 2.03 -1.35
CA ASN A 114 -19.85 1.71 -1.49
C ASN A 114 -20.62 2.89 -2.11
N VAL A 115 -20.35 4.13 -1.71
CA VAL A 115 -20.96 5.32 -2.30
C VAL A 115 -20.61 5.42 -3.79
N GLN A 116 -19.34 5.27 -4.15
CA GLN A 116 -18.87 5.37 -5.53
C GLN A 116 -19.46 4.27 -6.42
N CYS A 117 -19.48 3.01 -5.93
CA CYS A 117 -20.02 1.89 -6.71
C CYS A 117 -21.56 1.95 -6.84
N SER A 118 -22.28 2.53 -5.87
CA SER A 118 -23.75 2.64 -5.90
C SER A 118 -24.24 3.76 -6.81
N SER A 119 -23.54 4.88 -6.89
CA SER A 119 -23.92 6.05 -7.71
C SER A 119 -23.95 5.76 -9.22
N THR A 120 -23.39 4.65 -9.64
CA THR A 120 -23.29 4.24 -11.04
C THR A 120 -24.30 3.16 -11.44
N SER A 121 -25.11 2.67 -10.49
CA SER A 121 -25.95 1.47 -10.68
C SER A 121 -27.36 1.72 -11.26
N GLU A 122 -27.73 2.95 -11.63
CA GLU A 122 -29.07 3.23 -12.19
C GLU A 122 -29.30 2.63 -13.58
N ALA A 123 -28.35 1.96 -14.21
CA ALA A 123 -28.45 1.50 -15.60
C ALA A 123 -28.00 0.06 -15.90
N ALA A 124 -27.68 -0.82 -14.94
CA ALA A 124 -27.16 -2.16 -15.25
C ALA A 124 -27.77 -3.31 -14.43
N GLU A 125 -27.88 -4.50 -15.06
CA GLU A 125 -28.36 -5.76 -14.49
C GLU A 125 -27.51 -6.23 -13.28
N PRO A 126 -28.12 -6.85 -12.23
CA PRO A 126 -27.46 -7.13 -10.94
C PRO A 126 -26.23 -8.03 -10.96
N SER A 127 -26.05 -8.86 -11.98
CA SER A 127 -24.93 -9.83 -12.04
C SER A 127 -23.65 -9.29 -12.71
N ALA A 128 -23.72 -8.10 -13.34
CA ALA A 128 -22.58 -7.47 -14.02
C ALA A 128 -21.95 -6.33 -13.19
N MET A 129 -22.48 -6.06 -12.00
CA MET A 129 -22.26 -4.81 -11.26
C MET A 129 -20.88 -4.64 -10.61
N LEU A 130 -20.16 -5.70 -10.29
CA LEU A 130 -18.91 -5.58 -9.53
C LEU A 130 -17.67 -5.19 -10.37
N ASN A 131 -17.70 -5.37 -11.68
CA ASN A 131 -16.47 -5.32 -12.47
C ASN A 131 -16.23 -4.05 -13.31
N VAL A 132 -17.21 -3.18 -13.54
CA VAL A 132 -17.03 -2.06 -14.50
C VAL A 132 -17.01 -0.67 -13.86
N GLN A 133 -17.42 -0.52 -12.63
CA GLN A 133 -17.65 0.80 -12.03
C GLN A 133 -16.91 1.07 -10.71
N CYS A 134 -16.47 0.04 -9.97
CA CYS A 134 -15.70 0.24 -8.76
C CYS A 134 -14.25 0.67 -9.09
N PRO A 135 -13.68 1.64 -8.34
CA PRO A 135 -12.34 2.16 -8.61
C PRO A 135 -11.28 1.06 -8.64
N ALA A 136 -10.30 1.18 -9.56
CA ALA A 136 -9.16 0.24 -9.62
C ALA A 136 -8.16 0.49 -8.48
N VAL A 137 -8.10 1.72 -7.97
CA VAL A 137 -7.22 2.14 -6.90
C VAL A 137 -7.96 3.13 -6.01
N LEU A 138 -7.86 2.90 -4.69
CA LEU A 138 -8.23 3.91 -3.69
C LEU A 138 -6.92 4.45 -3.13
N TYR A 139 -6.85 5.75 -2.88
CA TYR A 139 -5.62 6.35 -2.38
C TYR A 139 -5.92 7.53 -1.45
N GLY A 140 -5.01 7.77 -0.52
CA GLY A 140 -5.13 8.85 0.45
C GLY A 140 -3.78 9.42 0.86
N ASP A 141 -3.82 10.30 1.85
CA ASP A 141 -2.65 10.92 2.44
C ASP A 141 -1.91 9.97 3.38
N THR A 142 -0.67 10.36 3.68
CA THR A 142 0.20 9.65 4.61
C THR A 142 0.81 10.66 5.59
N ASP A 143 0.76 10.34 6.87
CA ASP A 143 1.50 11.07 7.90
C ASP A 143 2.83 10.41 8.18
N ILE A 144 3.82 11.23 8.51
CA ILE A 144 5.16 10.78 8.93
C ILE A 144 5.21 10.83 10.45
N VAL A 145 5.62 9.71 11.03
CA VAL A 145 5.72 9.54 12.49
C VAL A 145 7.12 9.09 12.89
N ASP A 146 7.48 9.30 14.16
CA ASP A 146 8.72 8.79 14.74
C ASP A 146 8.61 7.30 15.15
N GLY A 147 9.72 6.73 15.69
CA GLY A 147 9.75 5.35 16.16
C GLY A 147 8.75 5.02 17.28
N GLU A 148 8.30 6.02 18.05
CA GLU A 148 7.25 5.88 19.06
C GLU A 148 5.83 6.11 18.51
N GLY A 149 5.69 6.43 17.20
CA GLY A 149 4.41 6.66 16.55
C GLY A 149 3.84 8.06 16.74
N ARG A 150 4.63 9.02 17.23
CA ARG A 150 4.19 10.40 17.39
C ARG A 150 4.28 11.12 16.05
N PHE A 151 3.26 11.89 15.72
CA PHE A 151 3.20 12.69 14.50
C PHE A 151 4.39 13.67 14.41
N LEU A 152 5.06 13.66 13.27
CA LEU A 152 6.14 14.58 12.93
C LEU A 152 5.64 15.66 11.95
N HIS A 153 5.13 15.23 10.82
CA HIS A 153 4.59 16.13 9.77
C HIS A 153 3.81 15.34 8.73
N HIS A 154 2.96 16.02 7.97
CA HIS A 154 2.34 15.45 6.77
C HIS A 154 3.39 15.13 5.71
N ARG A 155 3.18 14.08 4.95
CA ARG A 155 4.11 13.71 3.88
C ARG A 155 4.20 14.85 2.85
N ARG A 156 5.43 15.23 2.49
CA ARG A 156 5.69 16.36 1.58
C ARG A 156 5.11 16.19 0.17
N LEU A 157 5.06 14.96 -0.34
CA LEU A 157 4.45 14.62 -1.61
C LEU A 157 3.02 14.18 -1.32
N ALA A 158 2.06 15.08 -1.50
CA ALA A 158 0.65 14.80 -1.32
C ALA A 158 0.04 14.17 -2.59
N PRO A 159 -0.99 13.33 -2.45
CA PRO A 159 -1.74 12.80 -3.57
C PRO A 159 -2.45 13.94 -4.33
N PRO A 160 -2.49 13.87 -5.68
CA PRO A 160 -3.27 14.81 -6.47
C PRO A 160 -4.76 14.45 -6.41
N GLU A 161 -5.64 15.40 -6.77
CA GLU A 161 -7.07 15.15 -6.90
C GLU A 161 -7.33 14.02 -7.92
N ASP A 162 -6.74 14.14 -9.10
CA ASP A 162 -6.82 13.14 -10.16
C ASP A 162 -5.49 12.40 -10.29
N LEU A 163 -5.39 11.25 -9.61
CA LEU A 163 -4.22 10.39 -9.71
C LEU A 163 -4.24 9.63 -11.05
N THR A 164 -3.11 9.64 -11.74
CA THR A 164 -2.86 8.85 -12.94
C THR A 164 -1.46 8.25 -12.90
N TRP A 165 -1.19 7.25 -13.73
CA TRP A 165 0.17 6.73 -13.85
C TRP A 165 1.20 7.80 -14.24
N LYS A 166 0.76 8.89 -14.89
CA LYS A 166 1.61 10.04 -15.26
C LYS A 166 1.96 10.92 -14.07
N SER A 167 1.17 10.89 -13.01
CA SER A 167 1.38 11.71 -11.81
C SER A 167 2.71 11.39 -11.13
N PHE A 168 3.15 10.12 -11.19
CA PHE A 168 4.42 9.68 -10.61
C PHE A 168 5.68 10.19 -11.33
N ARG A 169 5.54 10.93 -12.42
CA ARG A 169 6.63 11.72 -13.01
C ARG A 169 7.21 12.75 -12.05
N GLN A 170 6.41 13.24 -11.13
CA GLN A 170 6.80 14.22 -10.11
C GLN A 170 7.37 13.59 -8.82
N GLY A 171 7.51 12.29 -8.81
CA GLY A 171 7.85 11.44 -7.68
C GLY A 171 6.70 10.55 -7.28
N MET A 172 6.89 9.70 -6.28
CA MET A 172 5.85 8.83 -5.74
C MET A 172 4.87 9.68 -4.91
N LEU A 173 3.84 10.26 -5.54
CA LEU A 173 2.90 11.16 -4.88
C LEU A 173 2.02 10.46 -3.85
N VAL A 174 1.78 9.16 -4.02
CA VAL A 174 1.07 8.30 -3.07
C VAL A 174 2.04 7.24 -2.57
N CYS A 175 2.18 7.08 -1.26
CA CYS A 175 2.94 5.95 -0.68
C CYS A 175 2.24 4.63 -0.99
N HIS A 176 2.99 3.53 -1.09
CA HIS A 176 2.37 2.23 -1.31
C HIS A 176 1.47 1.79 -0.15
N GLN A 177 1.73 2.24 1.09
CA GLN A 177 0.89 2.02 2.26
C GLN A 177 -0.44 2.80 2.22
N ALA A 178 -0.53 3.81 1.36
CA ALA A 178 -1.74 4.60 1.13
C ALA A 178 -2.37 4.32 -0.25
N PHE A 179 -2.02 3.19 -0.86
CA PHE A 179 -2.43 2.76 -2.19
C PHE A 179 -3.14 1.40 -2.09
N TYR A 180 -4.45 1.42 -2.15
CA TYR A 180 -5.31 0.24 -2.09
C TYR A 180 -5.66 -0.19 -3.51
N ALA A 181 -5.04 -1.24 -4.00
CA ALA A 181 -5.28 -1.75 -5.34
C ALA A 181 -6.44 -2.76 -5.34
N ARG A 182 -7.36 -2.64 -6.30
CA ARG A 182 -8.36 -3.68 -6.52
C ARG A 182 -7.69 -4.98 -6.92
N THR A 183 -8.15 -6.08 -6.35
CA THR A 183 -7.49 -7.39 -6.37
C THR A 183 -7.21 -7.90 -7.78
N ASP A 184 -8.13 -7.72 -8.73
CA ASP A 184 -7.94 -8.15 -10.12
C ASP A 184 -6.74 -7.46 -10.80
N PHE A 185 -6.59 -6.14 -10.60
CA PHE A 185 -5.42 -5.40 -11.09
C PHE A 185 -4.13 -5.76 -10.34
N ALA A 186 -4.23 -5.96 -9.02
CA ALA A 186 -3.07 -6.30 -8.19
C ALA A 186 -2.48 -7.66 -8.56
N ILE A 187 -3.31 -8.70 -8.71
CA ILE A 187 -2.88 -10.06 -9.10
C ILE A 187 -2.32 -10.07 -10.53
N ALA A 188 -2.95 -9.34 -11.46
CA ALA A 188 -2.49 -9.27 -12.85
C ALA A 188 -1.13 -8.57 -13.00
N THR A 189 -0.69 -7.81 -11.99
CA THR A 189 0.56 -7.04 -12.02
C THR A 189 1.46 -7.35 -10.81
N PRO A 190 2.06 -8.54 -10.69
CA PRO A 190 2.93 -8.86 -9.56
C PRO A 190 4.15 -7.94 -9.52
N TYR A 191 4.77 -7.79 -8.33
CA TYR A 191 6.01 -7.03 -8.18
C TYR A 191 7.12 -7.59 -9.04
N ASP A 192 7.85 -6.71 -9.72
CA ASP A 192 8.97 -7.08 -10.60
C ASP A 192 10.24 -7.31 -9.76
N MET A 193 10.67 -8.56 -9.68
CA MET A 193 11.80 -9.00 -8.85
C MET A 193 13.16 -8.50 -9.35
N GLN A 194 13.23 -7.82 -10.50
CA GLN A 194 14.47 -7.16 -10.95
C GLN A 194 14.83 -5.95 -10.09
N TYR A 195 13.85 -5.36 -9.38
CA TYR A 195 14.04 -4.23 -8.49
C TYR A 195 14.13 -4.68 -7.04
N ARG A 196 15.10 -4.12 -6.32
CA ARG A 196 15.34 -4.43 -4.90
C ARG A 196 14.76 -3.37 -3.96
N TYR A 197 14.68 -2.11 -4.40
CA TYR A 197 14.35 -0.96 -3.54
C TYR A 197 13.17 -0.13 -4.04
N SER A 198 12.75 -0.28 -5.30
CA SER A 198 11.75 0.58 -5.93
C SER A 198 10.72 -0.19 -6.78
N ALA A 199 10.51 -1.49 -6.49
CA ALA A 199 9.49 -2.27 -7.18
C ALA A 199 8.06 -1.81 -6.79
N ASP A 200 7.89 -1.18 -5.64
CA ASP A 200 6.65 -0.55 -5.20
C ASP A 200 6.23 0.60 -6.15
N VAL A 201 7.19 1.45 -6.55
CA VAL A 201 6.95 2.53 -7.52
C VAL A 201 6.57 1.94 -8.88
N ASP A 202 7.32 0.94 -9.36
CA ASP A 202 7.02 0.24 -10.62
C ASP A 202 5.64 -0.42 -10.59
N TRP A 203 5.32 -1.08 -9.47
CA TRP A 203 4.04 -1.77 -9.27
C TRP A 203 2.86 -0.80 -9.30
N CYS A 204 2.89 0.28 -8.54
CA CYS A 204 1.85 1.31 -8.54
C CYS A 204 1.63 1.88 -9.96
N ILE A 205 2.71 2.17 -10.70
CA ILE A 205 2.61 2.68 -12.09
C ILE A 205 1.97 1.63 -13.01
N ARG A 206 2.30 0.34 -12.88
CA ARG A 206 1.74 -0.72 -13.72
C ARG A 206 0.26 -0.97 -13.42
N VAL A 207 -0.13 -0.98 -12.15
CA VAL A 207 -1.54 -1.07 -11.73
C VAL A 207 -2.33 0.11 -12.32
N MET A 208 -1.85 1.34 -12.16
CA MET A 208 -2.49 2.52 -12.73
C MET A 208 -2.56 2.51 -14.26
N LYS A 209 -1.56 1.96 -14.95
CA LYS A 209 -1.59 1.79 -16.41
C LYS A 209 -2.61 0.75 -16.85
N ALA A 210 -2.74 -0.34 -16.11
CA ALA A 210 -3.76 -1.36 -16.38
C ALA A 210 -5.16 -0.76 -16.21
N ALA A 211 -5.42 -0.05 -15.12
CA ALA A 211 -6.66 0.66 -14.89
C ALA A 211 -6.99 1.67 -16.01
N ALA A 212 -6.01 2.47 -16.43
CA ALA A 212 -6.19 3.44 -17.50
C ALA A 212 -6.49 2.80 -18.87
N LYS A 213 -5.94 1.61 -19.14
CA LYS A 213 -6.23 0.85 -20.37
C LYS A 213 -7.68 0.36 -20.41
N GLU A 214 -8.26 0.05 -19.27
CA GLU A 214 -9.63 -0.41 -19.12
C GLU A 214 -10.61 0.73 -18.82
N ASN A 215 -10.13 1.99 -18.75
CA ASN A 215 -10.90 3.18 -18.37
C ASN A 215 -11.56 3.07 -16.99
N VAL A 216 -10.94 2.35 -16.05
CA VAL A 216 -11.42 2.24 -14.68
C VAL A 216 -10.86 3.40 -13.85
N PRO A 217 -11.71 4.13 -13.10
CA PRO A 217 -11.28 5.30 -12.33
C PRO A 217 -10.43 4.92 -11.10
N MET A 218 -9.75 5.91 -10.54
CA MET A 218 -9.13 5.88 -9.23
C MET A 218 -9.89 6.82 -8.30
N LEU A 219 -9.94 6.53 -7.01
CA LEU A 219 -10.68 7.30 -6.02
C LEU A 219 -9.75 7.90 -4.98
N ASN A 220 -9.74 9.22 -4.87
CA ASN A 220 -9.11 9.92 -3.75
C ASN A 220 -10.02 9.83 -2.52
N LEU A 221 -9.49 9.35 -1.41
CA LEU A 221 -10.23 9.19 -0.15
C LEU A 221 -10.26 10.48 0.67
N HIS A 222 -9.47 11.50 0.29
CA HIS A 222 -9.37 12.80 0.97
C HIS A 222 -9.12 12.70 2.48
N MET A 223 -8.39 11.68 2.90
CA MET A 223 -8.04 11.45 4.30
C MET A 223 -6.66 10.79 4.43
N VAL A 224 -6.06 10.91 5.60
CA VAL A 224 -4.87 10.14 5.97
C VAL A 224 -5.30 8.68 6.15
N VAL A 225 -4.63 7.76 5.45
CA VAL A 225 -4.95 6.32 5.49
C VAL A 225 -3.79 5.47 5.99
N ALA A 226 -2.61 6.07 6.17
CA ALA A 226 -1.45 5.39 6.71
C ALA A 226 -0.54 6.35 7.48
N ASN A 227 0.02 5.87 8.58
CA ASN A 227 1.14 6.47 9.29
C ASN A 227 2.42 5.72 8.88
N TYR A 228 3.39 6.46 8.32
CA TYR A 228 4.67 5.93 7.88
C TYR A 228 5.75 6.25 8.91
N THR A 229 6.43 5.23 9.41
CA THR A 229 7.54 5.39 10.37
C THR A 229 8.82 5.75 9.63
N GLN A 230 9.41 6.90 9.98
CA GLN A 230 10.53 7.52 9.24
C GLN A 230 11.81 6.69 9.22
N GLU A 231 12.01 5.77 10.12
CA GLU A 231 13.26 5.01 10.33
C GLU A 231 13.38 3.75 9.44
N GLY A 232 12.71 3.70 8.29
CA GLY A 232 12.65 2.53 7.41
C GLY A 232 13.95 2.25 6.63
N GLN A 233 14.02 1.04 6.04
CA GLN A 233 15.14 0.50 5.22
C GLN A 233 15.59 1.43 4.07
N THR A 234 14.71 2.25 3.55
CA THR A 234 14.99 3.17 2.42
C THR A 234 16.04 4.23 2.79
N THR A 235 16.16 4.55 4.08
CA THR A 235 17.15 5.55 4.57
C THR A 235 18.58 5.00 4.48
N LEU A 236 18.77 3.70 4.70
CA LEU A 236 20.08 3.04 4.69
C LEU A 236 20.66 2.86 3.28
N HIS A 237 19.80 2.69 2.26
CA HIS A 237 20.18 2.42 0.86
C HIS A 237 19.71 3.52 -0.11
N HIS A 238 19.83 4.77 0.35
CA HIS A 238 19.25 5.91 -0.39
C HIS A 238 19.75 6.05 -1.83
N ARG A 239 21.06 5.86 -2.07
CA ARG A 239 21.65 6.02 -3.43
C ARG A 239 21.19 4.94 -4.39
N GLU A 240 21.19 3.69 -3.95
CA GLU A 240 20.76 2.53 -4.73
C GLU A 240 19.28 2.65 -5.08
N SER A 241 18.44 3.05 -4.11
CA SER A 241 17.02 3.31 -4.32
C SER A 241 16.77 4.44 -5.33
N LEU A 242 17.55 5.53 -5.29
CA LEU A 242 17.45 6.60 -6.29
C LEU A 242 17.79 6.12 -7.70
N TRP A 243 18.81 5.29 -7.87
CA TRP A 243 19.18 4.72 -9.16
C TRP A 243 18.13 3.76 -9.71
N GLU A 244 17.57 2.90 -8.86
CA GLU A 244 16.48 2.05 -9.30
C GLU A 244 15.24 2.86 -9.68
N ARG A 245 14.89 3.87 -8.90
CA ARG A 245 13.79 4.79 -9.22
C ARG A 245 13.99 5.49 -10.56
N TYR A 246 15.23 5.92 -10.86
CA TYR A 246 15.56 6.47 -12.17
C TYR A 246 15.28 5.46 -13.29
N ARG A 247 15.68 4.19 -13.12
CA ARG A 247 15.42 3.11 -14.10
C ARG A 247 13.93 2.82 -14.26
N VAL A 248 13.18 2.78 -13.17
CA VAL A 248 11.72 2.65 -13.21
C VAL A 248 11.11 3.79 -14.01
N MET A 249 11.50 5.03 -13.74
CA MET A 249 11.00 6.19 -14.48
C MET A 249 11.40 6.13 -15.96
N GLU A 250 12.64 5.75 -16.28
CA GLU A 250 13.11 5.58 -17.66
C GLU A 250 12.27 4.55 -18.44
N ARG A 251 11.96 3.42 -17.80
CA ARG A 251 11.10 2.37 -18.36
C ARG A 251 9.69 2.86 -18.67
N HIS A 252 9.12 3.66 -17.78
CA HIS A 252 7.72 4.07 -17.89
C HIS A 252 7.49 5.36 -18.66
N TYR A 253 8.44 6.28 -18.65
CA TYR A 253 8.31 7.65 -19.21
C TYR A 253 9.32 7.96 -20.32
N GLY A 254 10.29 7.08 -20.56
CA GLY A 254 11.33 7.25 -21.57
C GLY A 254 12.55 8.03 -21.06
N ARG A 255 13.68 7.82 -21.73
CA ARG A 255 15.01 8.33 -21.32
C ARG A 255 15.08 9.86 -21.25
N VAL A 256 14.66 10.52 -22.32
CA VAL A 256 14.80 11.98 -22.44
C VAL A 256 13.96 12.69 -21.37
N GLN A 257 12.69 12.28 -21.21
CA GLN A 257 11.81 12.88 -20.24
C GLN A 257 12.30 12.63 -18.80
N THR A 258 12.75 11.42 -18.49
CA THR A 258 13.29 11.07 -17.17
C THR A 258 14.52 11.89 -16.84
N PHE A 259 15.45 12.05 -17.79
CA PHE A 259 16.64 12.87 -17.61
C PHE A 259 16.28 14.34 -17.31
N LEU A 260 15.40 14.94 -18.10
CA LEU A 260 14.96 16.34 -17.89
C LEU A 260 14.28 16.53 -16.54
N LEU A 261 13.43 15.58 -16.11
CA LEU A 261 12.79 15.64 -14.80
C LEU A 261 13.81 15.57 -13.65
N HIS A 262 14.84 14.71 -13.76
CA HIS A 262 15.86 14.62 -12.72
C HIS A 262 16.77 15.85 -12.67
N CYS A 263 17.09 16.48 -13.82
CA CYS A 263 17.74 17.78 -13.84
C CYS A 263 16.89 18.83 -13.12
N TRP A 264 15.59 18.86 -13.38
CA TRP A 264 14.66 19.75 -12.68
C TRP A 264 14.59 19.48 -11.17
N PHE A 265 14.57 18.22 -10.74
CA PHE A 265 14.58 17.88 -9.31
C PHE A 265 15.86 18.36 -8.63
N ALA A 266 17.02 18.22 -9.29
CA ALA A 266 18.30 18.74 -8.79
C ALA A 266 18.29 20.28 -8.64
N VAL A 267 17.83 21.00 -9.67
CA VAL A 267 17.70 22.47 -9.63
C VAL A 267 16.73 22.89 -8.50
N ARG A 268 15.55 22.24 -8.41
CA ARG A 268 14.57 22.54 -7.36
C ARG A 268 15.11 22.26 -5.95
N SER A 269 15.99 21.27 -5.79
CA SER A 269 16.66 21.00 -4.51
C SER A 269 17.62 22.12 -4.13
N LEU A 270 18.39 22.65 -5.10
CA LEU A 270 19.33 23.76 -4.88
C LEU A 270 18.63 25.09 -4.59
N LEU A 271 17.44 25.32 -5.16
CA LEU A 271 16.68 26.56 -4.94
C LEU A 271 15.91 26.59 -3.60
N LYS A 272 15.86 25.48 -2.86
CA LYS A 272 15.20 25.39 -1.55
C LYS A 272 16.14 25.60 -0.35
N HIS A 273 17.41 25.79 -0.60
CA HIS A 273 18.44 26.24 0.33
C HIS A 273 18.82 27.69 0.04
#